data_e1c973921257fc5c6ce6ca06282b8adc
#
_entry.id   e1c973921257fc5c6ce6ca06282b8adc
#
_cell.length_a   1.000
_cell.length_b   1.000
_cell.length_c   1.000
_cell.angle_alpha   90.00
_cell.angle_beta   90.00
_cell.angle_gamma   90.00
#
_symmetry.space_group_name_H-M   'P 1'
#
loop_
_entity.id
_entity.type
_entity.pdbx_description
1 polymer ?
#
loop_
_entity_poly.entity_id
_entity_poly.type
_entity_poly.pdbx_seq_one_letter_code
_entity_poly.pdbx_strand_id
1 'polypeptide(L)'
;VEIEINSVNDNPLIFPEEGDHREGGNFHGQPMALAMDFMSIALSELANVSERRIERLVNGSLSQLPRFLTKKGGLNSGLMISQYTAAALVSENKVLSHPASVDSIPTSANQEDHNSMGSIAARKCFQILKNVQTVLAIELLTASQGIEFLKPLKCGIGTGIAYSEIRKSIAPINSDRILYKEINKALELVLSGRILSAIEKKINLK
;
A
#
# COMPACT_ATOMS: atom_id res chain seq x y z
N VAL A 1 -0.13 -15.81 9.66
CA VAL A 1 -0.44 -15.04 10.89
C VAL A 1 -1.50 -15.76 11.73
N GLU A 2 -2.66 -16.05 11.16
CA GLU A 2 -3.78 -16.70 11.87
C GLU A 2 -3.38 -18.04 12.51
N ILE A 3 -2.66 -18.87 11.79
CA ILE A 3 -2.12 -20.14 12.32
C ILE A 3 -1.19 -19.85 13.49
N GLU A 4 -0.26 -18.93 13.36
CA GLU A 4 0.75 -18.62 14.36
C GLU A 4 0.15 -18.05 15.65
N ILE A 5 -0.84 -17.16 15.53
CA ILE A 5 -1.56 -16.59 16.69
C ILE A 5 -2.29 -17.67 17.50
N ASN A 6 -2.70 -18.76 16.86
CA ASN A 6 -3.40 -19.87 17.48
C ASN A 6 -2.50 -21.06 17.81
N SER A 7 -1.19 -20.94 17.60
CA SER A 7 -0.21 -21.99 17.90
C SER A 7 0.38 -21.84 19.29
N VAL A 8 0.83 -22.96 19.85
CA VAL A 8 1.61 -22.97 21.08
C VAL A 8 3.09 -22.93 20.69
N ASN A 9 3.76 -21.83 21.01
CA ASN A 9 5.12 -21.53 20.53
C ASN A 9 6.17 -21.49 21.63
N ASP A 10 5.83 -21.88 22.85
CA ASP A 10 6.73 -21.81 24.01
C ASP A 10 7.84 -22.87 23.95
N ASN A 11 8.81 -22.75 24.84
CA ASN A 11 9.93 -23.69 24.98
C ASN A 11 10.25 -23.95 26.46
N PRO A 12 10.23 -25.22 26.93
CA PRO A 12 9.82 -26.44 26.19
C PRO A 12 8.30 -26.57 26.06
N LEU A 13 7.84 -27.29 25.04
CA LEU A 13 6.45 -27.77 24.95
C LEU A 13 6.32 -29.05 25.80
N ILE A 14 5.37 -29.07 26.74
CA ILE A 14 5.16 -30.16 27.67
C ILE A 14 3.92 -30.96 27.27
N PHE A 15 4.07 -32.27 27.17
CA PHE A 15 3.01 -33.22 26.84
C PHE A 15 2.83 -34.20 28.03
N PRO A 16 2.05 -33.81 29.05
CA PRO A 16 1.95 -34.57 30.27
C PRO A 16 1.34 -35.97 30.09
N GLU A 17 0.42 -36.13 29.14
CA GLU A 17 -0.28 -37.38 28.87
C GLU A 17 0.65 -38.43 28.25
N GLU A 18 1.58 -37.97 27.40
CA GLU A 18 2.60 -38.81 26.75
C GLU A 18 3.87 -38.95 27.59
N GLY A 19 4.00 -38.14 28.64
CA GLY A 19 5.23 -38.07 29.43
C GLY A 19 6.43 -37.51 28.61
N ASP A 20 6.15 -36.71 27.61
CA ASP A 20 7.14 -36.16 26.65
C ASP A 20 7.29 -34.66 26.81
N HIS A 21 8.41 -34.13 26.34
CA HIS A 21 8.64 -32.70 26.17
C HIS A 21 9.46 -32.46 24.90
N ARG A 22 9.28 -31.28 24.28
CA ARG A 22 9.96 -30.94 23.04
C ARG A 22 10.57 -29.55 23.13
N GLU A 23 11.84 -29.45 22.83
CA GLU A 23 12.57 -28.23 22.72
C GLU A 23 12.42 -27.66 21.28
N GLY A 24 12.31 -26.34 21.15
CA GLY A 24 12.23 -25.68 19.84
C GLY A 24 12.32 -24.18 19.95
N GLY A 25 12.72 -23.53 18.86
CA GLY A 25 12.90 -22.07 18.77
C GLY A 25 11.72 -21.32 18.16
N ASN A 26 10.51 -21.91 18.09
CA ASN A 26 9.36 -21.28 17.42
C ASN A 26 8.92 -19.97 18.09
N PHE A 27 9.15 -19.82 19.39
CA PHE A 27 8.83 -18.59 20.13
C PHE A 27 9.59 -17.35 19.63
N HIS A 28 10.72 -17.52 18.95
CA HIS A 28 11.44 -16.42 18.30
C HIS A 28 10.68 -15.84 17.10
N GLY A 29 9.77 -16.60 16.48
CA GLY A 29 8.91 -16.10 15.41
C GLY A 29 9.59 -15.90 14.05
N GLN A 30 10.65 -16.64 13.73
CA GLN A 30 11.33 -16.56 12.43
C GLN A 30 10.40 -16.81 11.22
N PRO A 31 9.45 -17.78 11.26
CA PRO A 31 8.50 -17.93 10.16
C PRO A 31 7.69 -16.65 9.89
N MET A 32 7.33 -15.92 10.96
CA MET A 32 6.61 -14.65 10.83
C MET A 32 7.51 -13.54 10.31
N ALA A 33 8.78 -13.50 10.71
CA ALA A 33 9.75 -12.55 10.17
C ALA A 33 9.88 -12.67 8.65
N LEU A 34 10.04 -13.91 8.15
CA LEU A 34 10.12 -14.21 6.72
C LEU A 34 8.82 -13.79 6.00
N ALA A 35 7.65 -14.15 6.53
CA ALA A 35 6.37 -13.81 5.94
C ALA A 35 6.16 -12.29 5.82
N MET A 36 6.55 -11.51 6.85
CA MET A 36 6.46 -10.05 6.83
C MET A 36 7.42 -9.41 5.83
N ASP A 37 8.63 -9.93 5.68
CA ASP A 37 9.57 -9.43 4.67
C ASP A 37 9.11 -9.79 3.26
N PHE A 38 8.58 -10.98 2.99
CA PHE A 38 7.95 -11.31 1.72
C PHE A 38 6.77 -10.38 1.39
N MET A 39 5.91 -10.12 2.36
CA MET A 39 4.80 -9.17 2.21
C MET A 39 5.31 -7.77 1.90
N SER A 40 6.37 -7.32 2.55
CA SER A 40 7.01 -6.03 2.33
C SER A 40 7.48 -5.87 0.88
N ILE A 41 8.11 -6.90 0.31
CA ILE A 41 8.56 -6.92 -1.08
C ILE A 41 7.36 -6.84 -2.03
N ALA A 42 6.34 -7.67 -1.82
CA ALA A 42 5.14 -7.71 -2.66
C ALA A 42 4.37 -6.38 -2.65
N LEU A 43 4.21 -5.77 -1.47
CA LEU A 43 3.57 -4.48 -1.32
C LEU A 43 4.37 -3.36 -1.99
N SER A 44 5.71 -3.40 -1.90
CA SER A 44 6.57 -2.42 -2.56
C SER A 44 6.43 -2.47 -4.08
N GLU A 45 6.30 -3.67 -4.67
CA GLU A 45 6.06 -3.84 -6.11
C GLU A 45 4.71 -3.26 -6.52
N LEU A 46 3.65 -3.50 -5.74
CA LEU A 46 2.33 -2.92 -5.99
C LEU A 46 2.38 -1.38 -6.02
N ALA A 47 3.07 -0.77 -5.06
CA ALA A 47 3.25 0.68 -5.02
C ALA A 47 4.06 1.19 -6.21
N ASN A 48 5.10 0.48 -6.61
CA ASN A 48 5.93 0.84 -7.76
C ASN A 48 5.11 0.88 -9.06
N VAL A 49 4.32 -0.16 -9.32
CA VAL A 49 3.43 -0.19 -10.51
C VAL A 49 2.40 0.94 -10.46
N SER A 50 1.83 1.22 -9.29
CA SER A 50 0.87 2.32 -9.10
C SER A 50 1.51 3.68 -9.41
N GLU A 51 2.72 3.93 -8.89
CA GLU A 51 3.44 5.18 -9.17
C GLU A 51 3.76 5.34 -10.67
N ARG A 52 4.14 4.27 -11.36
CA ARG A 52 4.36 4.31 -12.81
C ARG A 52 3.08 4.69 -13.58
N ARG A 53 1.90 4.27 -13.11
CA ARG A 53 0.62 4.69 -13.71
C ARG A 53 0.31 6.16 -13.42
N ILE A 54 0.63 6.65 -12.21
CA ILE A 54 0.51 8.08 -11.88
C ILE A 54 1.40 8.92 -12.79
N GLU A 55 2.68 8.55 -12.90
CA GLU A 55 3.63 9.26 -13.79
C GLU A 55 3.11 9.31 -15.23
N ARG A 56 2.68 8.17 -15.75
CA ARG A 56 2.15 8.11 -17.11
C ARG A 56 0.96 9.05 -17.32
N LEU A 57 0.07 9.19 -16.34
CA LEU A 57 -1.09 10.08 -16.43
C LEU A 57 -0.70 11.57 -16.43
N VAL A 58 0.24 11.97 -15.58
CA VAL A 58 0.66 13.39 -15.46
C VAL A 58 1.65 13.81 -16.54
N ASN A 59 2.24 12.85 -17.23
CA ASN A 59 3.15 13.08 -18.34
C ASN A 59 2.38 13.22 -19.65
N GLY A 60 2.17 14.44 -20.12
CA GLY A 60 1.39 14.72 -21.31
C GLY A 60 1.92 14.06 -22.59
N SER A 61 3.23 13.78 -22.67
CA SER A 61 3.83 13.08 -23.82
C SER A 61 3.44 11.59 -23.87
N LEU A 62 3.09 10.99 -22.74
CA LEU A 62 2.70 9.59 -22.63
C LEU A 62 1.18 9.41 -22.63
N SER A 63 0.45 10.28 -21.94
CA SER A 63 -1.00 10.18 -21.77
C SER A 63 -1.79 10.87 -22.88
N GLN A 64 -1.19 11.81 -23.60
CA GLN A 64 -1.85 12.76 -24.51
C GLN A 64 -2.88 13.67 -23.78
N LEU A 65 -2.87 13.69 -22.46
CA LEU A 65 -3.65 14.60 -21.63
C LEU A 65 -2.83 15.87 -21.34
N PRO A 66 -3.47 16.96 -20.88
CA PRO A 66 -2.72 18.13 -20.44
C PRO A 66 -1.70 17.78 -19.36
N ARG A 67 -0.46 18.25 -19.53
CA ARG A 67 0.64 18.00 -18.58
C ARG A 67 0.21 18.34 -17.16
N PHE A 68 0.52 17.47 -16.22
CA PHE A 68 0.12 17.54 -14.81
C PHE A 68 -1.40 17.62 -14.57
N LEU A 69 -2.20 17.27 -15.58
CA LEU A 69 -3.66 17.28 -15.54
C LEU A 69 -4.25 18.63 -15.13
N THR A 70 -3.70 19.72 -15.69
CA THR A 70 -4.18 21.08 -15.51
C THR A 70 -4.37 21.79 -16.85
N LYS A 71 -5.44 22.61 -16.98
CA LYS A 71 -5.73 23.39 -18.19
C LYS A 71 -4.84 24.62 -18.35
N LYS A 72 -4.33 25.15 -17.24
CA LYS A 72 -3.56 26.41 -17.21
C LYS A 72 -2.13 26.11 -16.74
N GLY A 73 -1.40 25.30 -17.52
CA GLY A 73 0.02 25.04 -17.27
C GLY A 73 0.83 26.32 -17.20
N GLY A 74 1.82 26.38 -16.33
CA GLY A 74 2.60 27.59 -16.06
C GLY A 74 1.99 28.50 -14.98
N LEU A 75 0.65 28.60 -14.91
CA LEU A 75 -0.05 29.25 -13.79
C LEU A 75 -0.37 28.27 -12.66
N ASN A 76 -0.72 27.04 -13.01
CA ASN A 76 -0.99 25.96 -12.07
C ASN A 76 0.02 24.83 -12.24
N SER A 77 0.44 24.25 -11.13
CA SER A 77 1.27 23.04 -11.06
C SER A 77 0.46 21.76 -11.22
N GLY A 78 -0.85 21.81 -10.98
CA GLY A 78 -1.75 20.67 -11.07
C GLY A 78 -1.34 19.53 -10.13
N LEU A 79 -1.25 18.31 -10.64
CA LEU A 79 -0.89 17.13 -9.86
C LEU A 79 0.61 16.78 -9.88
N MET A 80 1.49 17.71 -10.28
CA MET A 80 2.93 17.49 -10.30
C MET A 80 3.45 17.01 -8.94
N ILE A 81 3.14 17.74 -7.86
CA ILE A 81 3.65 17.43 -6.52
C ILE A 81 3.03 16.15 -5.94
N SER A 82 1.81 15.78 -6.34
CA SER A 82 1.23 14.49 -5.96
C SER A 82 2.06 13.31 -6.49
N GLN A 83 2.57 13.41 -7.72
CA GLN A 83 3.47 12.40 -8.29
C GLN A 83 4.80 12.36 -7.53
N TYR A 84 5.39 13.51 -7.16
CA TYR A 84 6.58 13.56 -6.31
C TYR A 84 6.35 12.85 -4.97
N THR A 85 5.19 13.05 -4.36
CA THR A 85 4.83 12.37 -3.10
C THR A 85 4.79 10.86 -3.30
N ALA A 86 4.14 10.37 -4.37
CA ALA A 86 4.10 8.94 -4.67
C ALA A 86 5.51 8.37 -4.91
N ALA A 87 6.34 9.07 -5.67
CA ALA A 87 7.73 8.67 -5.94
C ALA A 87 8.58 8.60 -4.66
N ALA A 88 8.41 9.56 -3.73
CA ALA A 88 9.11 9.57 -2.46
C ALA A 88 8.73 8.35 -1.60
N LEU A 89 7.42 8.02 -1.51
CA LEU A 89 6.93 6.86 -0.76
C LEU A 89 7.41 5.53 -1.36
N VAL A 90 7.46 5.43 -2.68
CA VAL A 90 8.01 4.24 -3.36
C VAL A 90 9.51 4.10 -3.10
N SER A 91 10.25 5.21 -3.12
CA SER A 91 11.67 5.20 -2.77
C SER A 91 11.92 4.81 -1.32
N GLU A 92 11.08 5.26 -0.38
CA GLU A 92 11.13 4.84 1.02
C GLU A 92 10.83 3.34 1.15
N ASN A 93 9.83 2.82 0.44
CA ASN A 93 9.51 1.39 0.44
C ASN A 93 10.69 0.53 0.01
N LYS A 94 11.51 0.97 -0.94
CA LYS A 94 12.74 0.29 -1.33
C LYS A 94 13.69 0.08 -0.15
N VAL A 95 13.86 1.09 0.69
CA VAL A 95 14.71 1.01 1.89
C VAL A 95 14.07 0.11 2.94
N LEU A 96 12.76 0.27 3.18
CA LEU A 96 12.03 -0.50 4.16
C LEU A 96 11.88 -1.98 3.79
N SER A 97 11.87 -2.33 2.50
CA SER A 97 11.74 -3.73 2.04
C SER A 97 13.03 -4.54 2.15
N HIS A 98 14.16 -3.93 2.56
CA HIS A 98 15.36 -4.70 2.87
C HIS A 98 15.05 -5.69 3.99
N PRO A 99 15.26 -7.01 3.81
CA PRO A 99 14.82 -8.02 4.78
C PRO A 99 15.48 -7.85 6.15
N ALA A 100 14.68 -7.90 7.21
CA ALA A 100 15.17 -7.98 8.58
C ALA A 100 15.34 -9.44 9.04
N SER A 101 14.61 -10.36 8.42
CA SER A 101 14.64 -11.80 8.73
C SER A 101 15.97 -12.50 8.42
N VAL A 102 16.89 -11.80 7.74
CA VAL A 102 18.24 -12.32 7.44
C VAL A 102 19.22 -12.14 8.60
N ASP A 103 18.87 -11.37 9.62
CA ASP A 103 19.70 -11.16 10.80
C ASP A 103 19.32 -12.10 11.93
N SER A 104 20.34 -12.52 12.67
CA SER A 104 20.21 -13.18 13.95
C SER A 104 21.35 -12.70 14.87
N ILE A 105 21.00 -12.17 16.04
CA ILE A 105 21.97 -11.64 17.00
C ILE A 105 21.81 -12.40 18.32
N PRO A 106 22.81 -13.21 18.75
CA PRO A 106 22.76 -13.90 20.03
C PRO A 106 22.60 -12.95 21.23
N THR A 107 21.77 -13.35 22.17
CA THR A 107 21.51 -12.60 23.42
C THR A 107 21.62 -13.50 24.65
N SER A 108 21.39 -12.95 25.85
CA SER A 108 21.38 -13.72 27.11
C SER A 108 22.67 -14.54 27.31
N ALA A 109 23.84 -13.95 27.04
CA ALA A 109 25.15 -14.61 27.10
C ALA A 109 25.23 -15.90 26.24
N ASN A 110 24.69 -15.85 25.03
CA ASN A 110 24.56 -16.98 24.10
C ASN A 110 23.55 -18.07 24.48
N GLN A 111 22.73 -17.83 25.46
CA GLN A 111 21.64 -18.74 25.78
C GLN A 111 20.61 -18.75 24.65
N GLU A 112 20.35 -17.56 24.08
CA GLU A 112 19.56 -17.34 22.89
C GLU A 112 20.50 -17.21 21.69
N ASP A 113 20.88 -18.30 21.09
CA ASP A 113 21.85 -18.34 19.98
C ASP A 113 21.25 -17.95 18.63
N HIS A 114 19.91 -18.01 18.52
CA HIS A 114 19.15 -17.53 17.37
C HIS A 114 17.98 -16.67 17.81
N ASN A 115 17.99 -15.38 17.44
CA ASN A 115 16.88 -14.45 17.63
C ASN A 115 16.37 -13.97 16.29
N SER A 116 15.06 -14.04 16.03
CA SER A 116 14.50 -13.45 14.84
C SER A 116 14.38 -11.92 14.99
N MET A 117 14.45 -11.23 13.88
CA MET A 117 14.11 -9.79 13.79
C MET A 117 12.66 -9.58 13.37
N GLY A 118 11.75 -10.46 13.84
CA GLY A 118 10.34 -10.48 13.46
C GLY A 118 9.58 -9.19 13.78
N SER A 119 9.85 -8.58 14.93
CA SER A 119 9.25 -7.30 15.30
C SER A 119 9.68 -6.15 14.38
N ILE A 120 10.92 -6.17 13.89
CA ILE A 120 11.43 -5.19 12.92
C ILE A 120 10.77 -5.43 11.57
N ALA A 121 10.74 -6.68 11.08
CA ALA A 121 10.06 -7.05 9.84
C ALA A 121 8.59 -6.61 9.84
N ALA A 122 7.85 -6.90 10.91
CA ALA A 122 6.44 -6.53 11.03
C ALA A 122 6.22 -5.02 11.04
N ARG A 123 7.03 -4.25 11.76
CA ARG A 123 6.92 -2.78 11.78
C ARG A 123 7.21 -2.16 10.41
N LYS A 124 8.21 -2.65 9.70
CA LYS A 124 8.56 -2.22 8.34
C LYS A 124 7.42 -2.54 7.37
N CYS A 125 6.89 -3.76 7.42
CA CYS A 125 5.75 -4.17 6.62
C CYS A 125 4.53 -3.26 6.84
N PHE A 126 4.23 -2.93 8.08
CA PHE A 126 3.14 -2.01 8.42
C PHE A 126 3.36 -0.59 7.87
N GLN A 127 4.59 -0.08 7.91
CA GLN A 127 4.92 1.22 7.33
C GLN A 127 4.78 1.20 5.79
N ILE A 128 5.28 0.15 5.15
CA ILE A 128 5.13 -0.05 3.70
C ILE A 128 3.64 -0.11 3.33
N LEU A 129 2.81 -0.83 4.08
CA LEU A 129 1.37 -0.88 3.84
C LEU A 129 0.74 0.51 3.83
N LYS A 130 1.08 1.37 4.80
CA LYS A 130 0.60 2.77 4.84
C LYS A 130 1.04 3.57 3.61
N ASN A 131 2.28 3.41 3.21
CA ASN A 131 2.81 4.07 2.03
C ASN A 131 2.07 3.62 0.76
N VAL A 132 1.85 2.31 0.59
CA VAL A 132 1.11 1.73 -0.54
C VAL A 132 -0.32 2.28 -0.60
N GLN A 133 -1.02 2.30 0.53
CA GLN A 133 -2.38 2.85 0.62
C GLN A 133 -2.42 4.31 0.18
N THR A 134 -1.41 5.09 0.56
CA THR A 134 -1.29 6.50 0.14
C THR A 134 -0.99 6.63 -1.35
N VAL A 135 -0.10 5.80 -1.90
CA VAL A 135 0.20 5.80 -3.34
C VAL A 135 -1.04 5.42 -4.17
N LEU A 136 -1.81 4.41 -3.74
CA LEU A 136 -3.08 4.04 -4.38
C LEU A 136 -4.12 5.18 -4.30
N ALA A 137 -4.18 5.89 -3.19
CA ALA A 137 -5.05 7.06 -3.03
C ALA A 137 -4.66 8.18 -4.02
N ILE A 138 -3.37 8.43 -4.21
CA ILE A 138 -2.87 9.39 -5.20
C ILE A 138 -3.20 8.91 -6.62
N GLU A 139 -3.12 7.62 -6.91
CA GLU A 139 -3.52 7.07 -8.19
C GLU A 139 -5.01 7.30 -8.47
N LEU A 140 -5.90 7.02 -7.50
CA LEU A 140 -7.34 7.28 -7.63
C LEU A 140 -7.62 8.77 -7.90
N LEU A 141 -6.97 9.66 -7.17
CA LEU A 141 -7.08 11.09 -7.36
C LEU A 141 -6.64 11.50 -8.78
N THR A 142 -5.50 11.00 -9.21
CA THR A 142 -4.90 11.32 -10.51
C THR A 142 -5.74 10.77 -11.66
N ALA A 143 -6.17 9.51 -11.58
CA ALA A 143 -7.00 8.87 -12.59
C ALA A 143 -8.36 9.57 -12.72
N SER A 144 -9.00 9.91 -11.59
CA SER A 144 -10.27 10.62 -11.62
C SER A 144 -10.14 12.02 -12.24
N GLN A 145 -9.01 12.70 -12.02
CA GLN A 145 -8.72 13.99 -12.66
C GLN A 145 -8.46 13.81 -14.17
N GLY A 146 -7.77 12.75 -14.58
CA GLY A 146 -7.56 12.43 -16.00
C GLY A 146 -8.88 12.27 -16.77
N ILE A 147 -9.89 11.63 -16.18
CA ILE A 147 -11.22 11.46 -16.77
C ILE A 147 -11.88 12.79 -17.10
N GLU A 148 -11.63 13.86 -16.34
CA GLU A 148 -12.19 15.20 -16.62
C GLU A 148 -11.78 15.74 -18.00
N PHE A 149 -10.60 15.37 -18.48
CA PHE A 149 -10.06 15.79 -19.76
C PHE A 149 -10.50 14.90 -20.93
N LEU A 150 -11.12 13.77 -20.64
CA LEU A 150 -11.64 12.85 -21.66
C LEU A 150 -13.11 13.12 -22.00
N LYS A 151 -13.80 14.02 -21.29
CA LYS A 151 -15.18 14.40 -21.61
C LYS A 151 -15.28 14.96 -23.02
N PRO A 152 -16.31 14.59 -23.82
CA PRO A 152 -17.58 13.95 -23.44
C PRO A 152 -17.58 12.40 -23.46
N LEU A 153 -16.44 11.74 -23.57
CA LEU A 153 -16.36 10.27 -23.52
C LEU A 153 -16.92 9.76 -22.17
N LYS A 154 -17.57 8.62 -22.22
CA LYS A 154 -18.17 7.99 -21.04
C LYS A 154 -17.30 6.83 -20.56
N CYS A 155 -17.20 6.69 -19.25
CA CYS A 155 -16.58 5.53 -18.62
C CYS A 155 -17.42 4.26 -18.84
N GLY A 156 -16.77 3.09 -18.81
CA GLY A 156 -17.46 1.81 -18.63
C GLY A 156 -18.21 1.76 -17.28
N ILE A 157 -19.10 0.78 -17.12
CA ILE A 157 -20.02 0.73 -15.96
C ILE A 157 -19.26 0.79 -14.63
N GLY A 158 -18.30 -0.13 -14.39
CA GLY A 158 -17.55 -0.18 -13.13
C GLY A 158 -16.69 1.05 -12.90
N THR A 159 -15.98 1.51 -13.92
CA THR A 159 -15.15 2.72 -13.84
C THR A 159 -16.01 3.97 -13.59
N GLY A 160 -17.21 4.03 -14.19
CA GLY A 160 -18.16 5.13 -13.97
C GLY A 160 -18.69 5.17 -12.55
N ILE A 161 -18.95 4.01 -11.94
CA ILE A 161 -19.35 3.91 -10.53
C ILE A 161 -18.20 4.39 -9.63
N ALA A 162 -16.98 3.89 -9.85
CA ALA A 162 -15.80 4.33 -9.10
C ALA A 162 -15.59 5.84 -9.19
N TYR A 163 -15.61 6.38 -10.40
CA TYR A 163 -15.50 7.82 -10.65
C TYR A 163 -16.58 8.61 -9.89
N SER A 164 -17.84 8.15 -9.93
CA SER A 164 -18.95 8.81 -9.24
C SER A 164 -18.76 8.79 -7.72
N GLU A 165 -18.28 7.68 -7.15
CA GLU A 165 -17.98 7.59 -5.71
C GLU A 165 -16.86 8.54 -5.29
N ILE A 166 -15.81 8.65 -6.09
CA ILE A 166 -14.71 9.59 -5.84
C ILE A 166 -15.24 11.04 -5.88
N ARG A 167 -16.06 11.37 -6.86
CA ARG A 167 -16.59 12.74 -7.05
C ARG A 167 -17.59 13.18 -5.99
N LYS A 168 -18.16 12.27 -5.21
CA LYS A 168 -18.95 12.63 -4.02
C LYS A 168 -18.11 13.30 -2.93
N SER A 169 -16.85 12.97 -2.84
CA SER A 169 -15.92 13.46 -1.79
C SER A 169 -14.88 14.43 -2.30
N ILE A 170 -14.48 14.32 -3.56
CA ILE A 170 -13.36 15.06 -4.17
C ILE A 170 -13.83 15.76 -5.45
N ALA A 171 -13.95 17.07 -5.40
CA ALA A 171 -14.29 17.87 -6.58
C ALA A 171 -13.13 17.89 -7.60
N PRO A 172 -13.41 18.10 -8.92
CA PRO A 172 -12.37 18.31 -9.92
C PRO A 172 -11.39 19.42 -9.54
N ILE A 173 -10.13 19.24 -9.91
CA ILE A 173 -9.06 20.20 -9.62
C ILE A 173 -8.93 21.15 -10.82
N ASN A 174 -9.56 22.31 -10.72
CA ASN A 174 -9.56 23.34 -11.78
C ASN A 174 -8.46 24.40 -11.57
N SER A 175 -7.95 24.53 -10.36
CA SER A 175 -6.84 25.40 -9.94
C SER A 175 -6.09 24.76 -8.80
N ASP A 176 -4.85 25.18 -8.58
CA ASP A 176 -4.04 24.69 -7.48
C ASP A 176 -4.73 24.93 -6.13
N ARG A 177 -4.66 23.94 -5.28
CA ARG A 177 -5.19 23.94 -3.91
C ARG A 177 -4.38 23.00 -3.02
N ILE A 178 -4.67 22.98 -1.74
CA ILE A 178 -3.97 22.13 -0.76
C ILE A 178 -4.29 20.65 -1.02
N LEU A 179 -3.35 19.93 -1.67
CA LEU A 179 -3.56 18.57 -2.17
C LEU A 179 -3.58 17.51 -1.07
N TYR A 180 -2.89 17.71 0.08
CA TYR A 180 -2.89 16.69 1.13
C TYR A 180 -4.31 16.39 1.65
N LYS A 181 -5.21 17.38 1.65
CA LYS A 181 -6.63 17.20 2.04
C LYS A 181 -7.36 16.29 1.06
N GLU A 182 -7.08 16.44 -0.22
CA GLU A 182 -7.69 15.59 -1.26
C GLU A 182 -7.11 14.16 -1.25
N ILE A 183 -5.81 14.05 -1.01
CA ILE A 183 -5.14 12.74 -0.85
C ILE A 183 -5.73 11.99 0.36
N ASN A 184 -5.95 12.67 1.49
CA ASN A 184 -6.56 12.04 2.67
C ASN A 184 -8.00 11.58 2.41
N LYS A 185 -8.82 12.36 1.68
CA LYS A 185 -10.16 11.91 1.27
C LYS A 185 -10.09 10.68 0.36
N ALA A 186 -9.15 10.64 -0.56
CA ALA A 186 -8.92 9.47 -1.42
C ALA A 186 -8.46 8.26 -0.60
N LEU A 187 -7.59 8.47 0.39
CA LEU A 187 -7.13 7.43 1.31
C LEU A 187 -8.30 6.84 2.12
N GLU A 188 -9.22 7.66 2.61
CA GLU A 188 -10.43 7.19 3.27
C GLU A 188 -11.30 6.32 2.35
N LEU A 189 -11.37 6.65 1.06
CA LEU A 189 -12.07 5.82 0.07
C LEU A 189 -11.40 4.46 -0.14
N VAL A 190 -10.07 4.41 -0.12
CA VAL A 190 -9.30 3.15 -0.19
C VAL A 190 -9.55 2.32 1.06
N LEU A 191 -9.39 2.92 2.25
CA LEU A 191 -9.48 2.20 3.53
C LEU A 191 -10.88 1.69 3.83
N SER A 192 -11.92 2.45 3.47
CA SER A 192 -13.31 2.08 3.73
C SER A 192 -13.86 1.00 2.80
N GLY A 193 -13.19 0.68 1.69
CA GLY A 193 -13.72 -0.25 0.67
C GLY A 193 -15.00 0.24 -0.03
N ARG A 194 -15.41 1.49 0.18
CA ARG A 194 -16.68 2.03 -0.31
C ARG A 194 -16.83 1.96 -1.83
N ILE A 195 -15.72 2.18 -2.56
CA ILE A 195 -15.72 2.10 -4.03
C ILE A 195 -16.00 0.66 -4.46
N LEU A 196 -15.30 -0.33 -3.90
CA LEU A 196 -15.49 -1.74 -4.19
C LEU A 196 -16.95 -2.16 -3.92
N SER A 197 -17.46 -1.86 -2.72
CA SER A 197 -18.83 -2.17 -2.35
C SER A 197 -19.88 -1.53 -3.26
N ALA A 198 -19.62 -0.32 -3.79
CA ALA A 198 -20.52 0.33 -4.74
C ALA A 198 -20.53 -0.37 -6.11
N ILE A 199 -19.38 -0.85 -6.56
CA ILE A 199 -19.22 -1.58 -7.82
C ILE A 199 -19.90 -2.95 -7.72
N GLU A 200 -19.65 -3.71 -6.66
CA GLU A 200 -20.16 -5.08 -6.45
C GLU A 200 -21.70 -5.14 -6.38
N LYS A 201 -22.36 -4.05 -5.95
CA LYS A 201 -23.82 -3.92 -6.02
C LYS A 201 -24.38 -3.92 -7.44
N LYS A 202 -23.58 -3.67 -8.46
CA LYS A 202 -24.00 -3.52 -9.85
C LYS A 202 -23.32 -4.50 -10.81
N ILE A 203 -22.15 -4.99 -10.46
CA ILE A 203 -21.34 -5.86 -11.30
C ILE A 203 -20.80 -6.99 -10.44
N ASN A 204 -20.94 -8.22 -10.91
CA ASN A 204 -20.29 -9.36 -10.28
C ASN A 204 -18.81 -9.37 -10.69
N LEU A 205 -17.94 -9.05 -9.75
CA LEU A 205 -16.48 -9.16 -9.93
C LEU A 205 -16.09 -10.63 -9.64
N LYS A 206 -16.12 -11.47 -10.65
CA LYS A 206 -15.58 -12.84 -10.59
C LYS A 206 -14.21 -12.90 -11.21
#